data_cd12527a8b0d3da37e49ed8d355c87c7
#
_entry.id   cd12527a8b0d3da37e49ed8d355c87c7
#
_cell.length_a   1.000
_cell.length_b   1.000
_cell.length_c   1.000
_cell.angle_alpha   90.00
_cell.angle_beta   90.00
_cell.angle_gamma   90.00
#
_symmetry.space_group_name_H-M   'P 1'
#
loop_
_entity.id
_entity.type
_entity.pdbx_description
1 polymer ?
#
loop_
_entity_poly.entity_id
_entity_poly.type
_entity_poly.pdbx_seq_one_letter_code
_entity_poly.pdbx_strand_id
1 'polypeptide(L)'
;DHSWGKESCTIADIKAYKPKTNSISNSQVLFEDYSFEKARLVLKEMVELGSLRLIESNLVTDSIGLYIGYSKDIIKATGGTRKLINYTNVYSELLKAFLDIYDKNTNRSVAIRRIGVNFANTIETESVQLSLFTNQEKIDRERKLELTICNIKNKMGKNTIIRGMDLEEGATTRVRNQLVGGHNGG
;
A
#
# COMPACT_ATOMS: atom_id res chain seq x y z
N ASP A 1 -19.52 -25.71 6.86
CA ASP A 1 -20.50 -25.87 5.77
C ASP A 1 -19.94 -25.45 4.41
N HIS A 2 -19.07 -24.43 4.32
CA HIS A 2 -18.43 -23.97 3.07
C HIS A 2 -17.66 -25.09 2.32
N SER A 3 -17.01 -26.01 3.04
CA SER A 3 -16.30 -27.14 2.44
C SER A 3 -17.20 -28.10 1.67
N TRP A 4 -18.53 -28.06 1.90
CA TRP A 4 -19.55 -28.85 1.24
C TRP A 4 -20.33 -28.04 0.18
N GLY A 5 -19.87 -26.85 -0.16
CA GLY A 5 -20.52 -25.97 -1.13
C GLY A 5 -21.83 -25.35 -0.64
N LYS A 6 -22.11 -25.42 0.66
CA LYS A 6 -23.28 -24.78 1.25
C LYS A 6 -22.92 -23.33 1.61
N GLU A 7 -23.44 -22.40 0.84
CA GLU A 7 -23.28 -20.96 1.04
C GLU A 7 -24.67 -20.35 1.30
N SER A 8 -24.81 -19.67 2.43
CA SER A 8 -26.03 -18.95 2.78
C SER A 8 -26.11 -17.56 2.14
N CYS A 9 -24.96 -17.04 1.68
CA CYS A 9 -24.86 -15.73 1.06
C CYS A 9 -25.17 -15.81 -0.44
N THR A 10 -26.08 -14.99 -0.90
CA THR A 10 -26.41 -14.88 -2.32
C THR A 10 -25.58 -13.79 -3.01
N ILE A 11 -25.53 -13.80 -4.34
CA ILE A 11 -24.92 -12.73 -5.13
C ILE A 11 -25.58 -11.37 -4.84
N ALA A 12 -26.88 -11.37 -4.54
CA ALA A 12 -27.61 -10.15 -4.17
C ALA A 12 -27.13 -9.61 -2.82
N ASP A 13 -26.88 -10.46 -1.84
CA ASP A 13 -26.35 -10.09 -0.53
C ASP A 13 -24.93 -9.50 -0.66
N ILE A 14 -24.08 -10.08 -1.51
CA ILE A 14 -22.74 -9.58 -1.79
C ILE A 14 -22.80 -8.18 -2.42
N LYS A 15 -23.70 -7.98 -3.38
CA LYS A 15 -23.89 -6.67 -4.02
C LYS A 15 -24.47 -5.60 -3.09
N ALA A 16 -25.32 -6.01 -2.16
CA ALA A 16 -25.95 -5.11 -1.17
C ALA A 16 -25.03 -4.80 0.02
N TYR A 17 -23.97 -5.59 0.23
CA TYR A 17 -23.08 -5.41 1.36
C TYR A 17 -22.33 -4.09 1.29
N LYS A 18 -22.49 -3.28 2.35
CA LYS A 18 -21.70 -2.07 2.56
C LYS A 18 -20.75 -2.29 3.73
N PRO A 19 -19.43 -2.24 3.52
CA PRO A 19 -18.47 -2.41 4.60
C PRO A 19 -18.64 -1.29 5.65
N LYS A 20 -18.50 -1.64 6.93
CA LYS A 20 -18.59 -0.66 8.03
C LYS A 20 -17.40 0.31 8.05
N THR A 21 -16.27 -0.11 7.53
CA THR A 21 -15.06 0.70 7.42
C THR A 21 -14.44 0.50 6.04
N ASN A 22 -13.97 1.57 5.45
CA ASN A 22 -13.27 1.53 4.17
C ASN A 22 -11.77 1.49 4.42
N SER A 23 -11.09 0.57 3.75
CA SER A 23 -9.63 0.47 3.78
C SER A 23 -9.09 -0.06 2.46
N ILE A 24 -7.88 0.36 2.11
CA ILE A 24 -7.09 -0.22 1.03
C ILE A 24 -5.91 -0.94 1.69
N SER A 25 -5.77 -2.22 1.43
CA SER A 25 -4.64 -3.00 1.95
C SER A 25 -3.94 -3.76 0.82
N ASN A 26 -2.67 -3.99 1.02
CA ASN A 26 -1.86 -4.81 0.14
C ASN A 26 -0.82 -5.58 0.98
N SER A 27 -0.59 -6.83 0.64
CA SER A 27 0.47 -7.63 1.25
C SER A 27 1.24 -8.39 0.19
N GLN A 28 2.53 -8.60 0.45
CA GLN A 28 3.42 -9.31 -0.44
C GLN A 28 4.24 -10.31 0.35
N VAL A 29 4.28 -11.55 -0.10
CA VAL A 29 5.31 -12.52 0.25
C VAL A 29 6.48 -12.25 -0.69
N LEU A 30 7.67 -12.03 -0.12
CA LEU A 30 8.86 -11.72 -0.88
C LEU A 30 9.38 -12.99 -1.59
N PHE A 31 10.05 -12.82 -2.73
CA PHE A 31 10.53 -13.95 -3.53
C PHE A 31 11.59 -14.79 -2.78
N GLU A 32 12.39 -14.14 -1.96
CA GLU A 32 13.43 -14.73 -1.11
C GLU A 32 13.43 -14.05 0.27
N ASP A 33 14.35 -14.45 1.12
CA ASP A 33 14.58 -13.83 2.40
C ASP A 33 15.31 -12.48 2.21
N TYR A 34 14.67 -11.38 2.58
CA TYR A 34 15.19 -10.04 2.40
C TYR A 34 15.85 -9.51 3.67
N SER A 35 16.95 -8.79 3.48
CA SER A 35 17.56 -7.98 4.55
C SER A 35 16.66 -6.79 4.88
N PHE A 36 16.93 -6.15 6.02
CA PHE A 36 16.24 -4.92 6.43
C PHE A 36 16.23 -3.86 5.30
N GLU A 37 17.37 -3.61 4.64
CA GLU A 37 17.44 -2.57 3.60
C GLU A 37 16.69 -2.95 2.33
N LYS A 38 16.82 -4.20 1.86
CA LYS A 38 16.05 -4.68 0.69
C LYS A 38 14.54 -4.65 0.96
N ALA A 39 14.10 -5.08 2.15
CA ALA A 39 12.69 -5.05 2.52
C ALA A 39 12.15 -3.60 2.68
N ARG A 40 12.99 -2.67 3.13
CA ARG A 40 12.68 -1.23 3.20
C ARG A 40 12.43 -0.64 1.80
N LEU A 41 13.16 -1.10 0.79
CA LEU A 41 12.92 -0.72 -0.60
C LEU A 41 11.53 -1.18 -1.07
N VAL A 42 11.19 -2.46 -0.83
CA VAL A 42 9.88 -3.00 -1.19
C VAL A 42 8.75 -2.29 -0.45
N LEU A 43 8.95 -1.88 0.80
CA LEU A 43 7.98 -1.06 1.53
C LEU A 43 7.69 0.26 0.79
N LYS A 44 8.74 0.95 0.29
CA LYS A 44 8.57 2.20 -0.48
C LYS A 44 7.73 1.96 -1.75
N GLU A 45 8.00 0.87 -2.48
CA GLU A 45 7.21 0.46 -3.64
C GLU A 45 5.74 0.20 -3.30
N MET A 46 5.47 -0.48 -2.17
CA MET A 46 4.12 -0.79 -1.73
C MET A 46 3.33 0.44 -1.29
N VAL A 47 4.01 1.39 -0.64
CA VAL A 47 3.40 2.68 -0.25
C VAL A 47 3.07 3.52 -1.48
N GLU A 48 3.95 3.54 -2.50
CA GLU A 48 3.65 4.21 -3.77
C GLU A 48 2.39 3.63 -4.41
N LEU A 49 2.32 2.31 -4.55
CA LEU A 49 1.15 1.65 -5.12
C LEU A 49 -0.12 1.97 -4.34
N GLY A 50 -0.05 2.02 -3.01
CA GLY A 50 -1.18 2.40 -2.15
C GLY A 50 -1.62 3.84 -2.33
N SER A 51 -0.67 4.78 -2.41
CA SER A 51 -0.93 6.19 -2.70
C SER A 51 -1.61 6.38 -4.05
N LEU A 52 -1.09 5.73 -5.10
CA LEU A 52 -1.70 5.78 -6.44
C LEU A 52 -3.14 5.24 -6.44
N ARG A 53 -3.41 4.16 -5.72
CA ARG A 53 -4.78 3.61 -5.59
C ARG A 53 -5.71 4.54 -4.84
N LEU A 54 -5.25 5.21 -3.77
CA LEU A 54 -6.03 6.21 -3.06
C LEU A 54 -6.40 7.37 -3.99
N ILE A 55 -5.44 7.88 -4.77
CA ILE A 55 -5.66 8.98 -5.71
C ILE A 55 -6.62 8.56 -6.84
N GLU A 56 -6.43 7.39 -7.43
CA GLU A 56 -7.27 6.86 -8.50
C GLU A 56 -8.73 6.66 -8.04
N SER A 57 -8.92 6.29 -6.77
CA SER A 57 -10.23 6.10 -6.15
C SER A 57 -10.81 7.39 -5.54
N ASN A 58 -10.14 8.53 -5.67
CA ASN A 58 -10.49 9.82 -5.05
C ASN A 58 -10.63 9.72 -3.50
N LEU A 59 -9.78 8.91 -2.88
CA LEU A 59 -9.79 8.66 -1.43
C LEU A 59 -8.56 9.29 -0.75
N VAL A 60 -8.73 9.55 0.54
CA VAL A 60 -7.66 9.92 1.49
C VAL A 60 -7.77 9.07 2.75
N THR A 61 -6.68 8.95 3.49
CA THR A 61 -6.61 8.18 4.75
C THR A 61 -6.02 9.02 5.87
N ASP A 62 -6.47 8.78 7.10
CA ASP A 62 -5.84 9.31 8.33
C ASP A 62 -5.21 8.22 9.19
N SER A 63 -5.24 6.98 8.75
CA SER A 63 -4.72 5.86 9.54
C SER A 63 -4.00 4.86 8.66
N ILE A 64 -2.79 4.50 9.07
CA ILE A 64 -1.95 3.53 8.37
C ILE A 64 -1.57 2.36 9.28
N GLY A 65 -1.31 1.21 8.65
CA GLY A 65 -0.86 0.00 9.32
C GLY A 65 0.25 -0.69 8.55
N LEU A 66 1.28 -1.11 9.27
CA LEU A 66 2.40 -1.88 8.74
C LEU A 66 2.44 -3.25 9.39
N TYR A 67 2.66 -4.28 8.59
CA TYR A 67 2.91 -5.65 9.04
C TYR A 67 4.22 -6.14 8.43
N ILE A 68 5.10 -6.69 9.27
CA ILE A 68 6.37 -7.31 8.86
C ILE A 68 6.40 -8.73 9.39
N GLY A 69 6.41 -9.70 8.49
CA GLY A 69 6.57 -11.11 8.78
C GLY A 69 7.99 -11.57 8.45
N TYR A 70 8.57 -12.34 9.34
CA TYR A 70 9.95 -12.82 9.25
C TYR A 70 10.02 -14.22 8.64
N SER A 71 11.21 -14.58 8.16
CA SER A 71 11.45 -15.90 7.60
C SER A 71 11.23 -16.99 8.64
N LYS A 72 10.60 -18.10 8.22
CA LYS A 72 10.39 -19.32 9.02
C LYS A 72 9.73 -19.09 10.38
N ASP A 73 9.01 -17.97 10.53
CA ASP A 73 8.34 -17.59 11.81
C ASP A 73 9.28 -17.64 13.04
N ILE A 74 10.57 -17.35 12.84
CA ILE A 74 11.61 -17.38 13.88
C ILE A 74 11.24 -16.45 15.04
N ILE A 75 10.64 -15.31 14.72
CA ILE A 75 10.13 -14.34 15.70
C ILE A 75 8.72 -13.90 15.32
N LYS A 76 7.99 -13.37 16.28
CA LYS A 76 6.67 -12.80 16.04
C LYS A 76 6.76 -11.64 15.04
N ALA A 77 5.74 -11.53 14.19
CA ALA A 77 5.59 -10.41 13.29
C ALA A 77 5.62 -9.07 14.03
N THR A 78 6.19 -8.08 13.40
CA THR A 78 6.26 -6.71 13.91
C THR A 78 5.54 -5.72 13.00
N GLY A 79 5.64 -4.44 13.27
CA GLY A 79 4.97 -3.36 12.55
C GLY A 79 4.22 -2.47 13.52
N GLY A 80 3.02 -2.07 13.16
CA GLY A 80 2.19 -1.23 14.01
C GLY A 80 1.21 -0.39 13.20
N THR A 81 0.35 0.31 13.92
CA THR A 81 -0.61 1.26 13.34
C THR A 81 -0.29 2.68 13.80
N ARG A 82 -0.65 3.66 12.96
CA ARG A 82 -0.48 5.07 13.27
C ARG A 82 -1.66 5.86 12.74
N LYS A 83 -2.23 6.71 13.60
CA LYS A 83 -3.14 7.76 13.16
C LYS A 83 -2.31 8.97 12.71
N LEU A 84 -2.64 9.50 11.53
CA LEU A 84 -2.01 10.69 10.97
C LEU A 84 -2.71 11.94 11.51
N ILE A 85 -2.03 13.07 11.46
CA ILE A 85 -2.61 14.35 11.91
C ILE A 85 -3.73 14.80 10.97
N ASN A 86 -3.51 14.62 9.67
CA ASN A 86 -4.45 15.01 8.62
C ASN A 86 -4.77 13.83 7.71
N TYR A 87 -5.91 13.88 7.06
CA TYR A 87 -6.21 13.00 5.94
C TYR A 87 -5.30 13.31 4.76
N THR A 88 -4.70 12.29 4.17
CA THR A 88 -3.79 12.44 3.03
C THR A 88 -3.81 11.23 2.10
N ASN A 89 -3.46 11.45 0.84
CA ASN A 89 -3.09 10.43 -0.14
C ASN A 89 -1.74 10.75 -0.79
N VAL A 90 -1.03 11.73 -0.24
CA VAL A 90 0.26 12.22 -0.75
C VAL A 90 1.35 11.22 -0.42
N TYR A 91 2.04 10.72 -1.44
CA TYR A 91 3.07 9.68 -1.28
C TYR A 91 4.16 10.06 -0.29
N SER A 92 4.68 11.27 -0.35
CA SER A 92 5.78 11.71 0.52
C SER A 92 5.39 11.72 2.00
N GLU A 93 4.16 12.09 2.34
CA GLU A 93 3.65 12.08 3.72
C GLU A 93 3.42 10.66 4.22
N LEU A 94 2.76 9.84 3.41
CA LEU A 94 2.51 8.43 3.72
C LEU A 94 3.82 7.67 3.90
N LEU A 95 4.76 7.86 2.98
CA LEU A 95 6.06 7.21 3.03
C LEU A 95 6.82 7.54 4.31
N LYS A 96 6.87 8.81 4.69
CA LYS A 96 7.51 9.23 5.95
C LYS A 96 6.90 8.52 7.15
N ALA A 97 5.57 8.44 7.22
CA ALA A 97 4.88 7.80 8.33
C ALA A 97 5.12 6.29 8.39
N PHE A 98 5.12 5.60 7.23
CA PHE A 98 5.43 4.17 7.15
C PHE A 98 6.88 3.86 7.51
N LEU A 99 7.83 4.66 7.03
CA LEU A 99 9.25 4.49 7.35
C LEU A 99 9.52 4.70 8.83
N ASP A 100 8.87 5.66 9.48
CA ASP A 100 8.97 5.85 10.93
C ASP A 100 8.53 4.61 11.73
N ILE A 101 7.45 3.93 11.31
CA ILE A 101 6.99 2.68 11.92
C ILE A 101 8.01 1.57 11.65
N TYR A 102 8.46 1.45 10.40
CA TYR A 102 9.40 0.42 9.96
C TYR A 102 10.72 0.51 10.71
N ASP A 103 11.34 1.69 10.71
CA ASP A 103 12.67 1.91 11.28
C ASP A 103 12.68 1.70 12.81
N LYS A 104 11.54 1.94 13.49
CA LYS A 104 11.40 1.76 14.96
C LYS A 104 11.08 0.32 15.38
N ASN A 105 10.25 -0.38 14.58
CA ASN A 105 9.62 -1.62 15.04
C ASN A 105 10.16 -2.88 14.35
N THR A 106 10.94 -2.74 13.27
CA THR A 106 11.43 -3.89 12.50
C THR A 106 12.75 -4.40 13.06
N ASN A 107 12.85 -5.70 13.27
CA ASN A 107 14.10 -6.33 13.67
C ASN A 107 15.08 -6.34 12.48
N ARG A 108 16.26 -5.76 12.70
CA ARG A 108 17.28 -5.61 11.64
C ARG A 108 18.14 -6.86 11.43
N SER A 109 18.12 -7.78 12.38
CA SER A 109 19.00 -8.97 12.36
C SER A 109 18.31 -10.21 11.83
N VAL A 110 17.00 -10.15 11.58
CA VAL A 110 16.21 -11.31 11.11
C VAL A 110 15.69 -11.04 9.70
N ALA A 111 15.85 -12.03 8.84
CA ALA A 111 15.39 -11.93 7.46
C ALA A 111 13.85 -11.76 7.37
N ILE A 112 13.42 -10.87 6.49
CA ILE A 112 12.02 -10.51 6.27
C ILE A 112 11.49 -11.31 5.10
N ARG A 113 10.29 -11.88 5.25
CA ARG A 113 9.62 -12.69 4.24
C ARG A 113 8.28 -12.14 3.79
N ARG A 114 7.64 -11.29 4.58
CA ARG A 114 6.34 -10.70 4.25
C ARG A 114 6.25 -9.24 4.67
N ILE A 115 5.65 -8.43 3.81
CA ILE A 115 5.33 -7.03 4.11
C ILE A 115 3.85 -6.81 3.81
N GLY A 116 3.15 -6.14 4.71
CA GLY A 116 1.78 -5.71 4.51
C GLY A 116 1.62 -4.23 4.84
N VAL A 117 0.92 -3.51 3.98
CA VAL A 117 0.54 -2.10 4.18
C VAL A 117 -0.96 -1.97 4.17
N ASN A 118 -1.48 -1.16 5.06
CA ASN A 118 -2.91 -0.87 5.16
C ASN A 118 -3.12 0.64 5.28
N PHE A 119 -4.08 1.15 4.50
CA PHE A 119 -4.57 2.51 4.52
C PHE A 119 -6.01 2.43 5.00
N ALA A 120 -6.22 2.70 6.28
CA ALA A 120 -7.51 2.53 6.96
C ALA A 120 -8.25 3.86 7.07
N ASN A 121 -9.53 3.79 7.47
CA ASN A 121 -10.38 4.94 7.66
C ASN A 121 -10.37 5.87 6.44
N THR A 122 -10.53 5.27 5.25
CA THR A 122 -10.53 6.04 4.01
C THR A 122 -11.87 6.74 3.81
N ILE A 123 -11.80 8.00 3.38
CA ILE A 123 -12.95 8.84 3.03
C ILE A 123 -12.71 9.50 1.68
N GLU A 124 -13.78 10.00 1.05
CA GLU A 124 -13.68 10.76 -0.19
C GLU A 124 -12.92 12.08 0.04
N THR A 125 -12.08 12.45 -0.91
CA THR A 125 -11.25 13.65 -0.84
C THR A 125 -12.06 14.93 -0.62
N GLU A 126 -13.24 15.01 -1.20
CA GLU A 126 -14.13 16.17 -1.10
C GLU A 126 -14.72 16.36 0.31
N SER A 127 -14.69 15.31 1.13
CA SER A 127 -15.17 15.33 2.51
C SER A 127 -14.17 15.90 3.51
N VAL A 128 -12.94 16.24 3.06
CA VAL A 128 -11.88 16.71 3.97
C VAL A 128 -11.85 18.22 4.03
N GLN A 129 -11.96 18.74 5.25
CA GLN A 129 -11.69 20.16 5.50
C GLN A 129 -10.19 20.42 5.39
N LEU A 130 -9.79 21.32 4.49
CA LEU A 130 -8.39 21.69 4.29
C LEU A 130 -7.83 22.37 5.55
N SER A 131 -6.65 21.90 5.98
CA SER A 131 -5.93 22.56 7.08
C SER A 131 -5.21 23.81 6.57
N LEU A 132 -5.42 24.94 7.26
CA LEU A 132 -4.78 26.22 6.96
C LEU A 132 -3.25 26.21 7.17
N PHE A 133 -2.72 25.17 7.82
CA PHE A 133 -1.29 25.08 8.20
C PHE A 133 -0.47 24.17 7.26
N THR A 134 -1.09 23.65 6.20
CA THR A 134 -0.38 22.79 5.23
C THR A 134 -0.01 23.60 3.99
N ASN A 135 1.17 23.32 3.42
CA ASN A 135 1.56 23.91 2.14
C ASN A 135 0.72 23.29 1.01
N GLN A 136 -0.47 23.84 0.81
CA GLN A 136 -1.48 23.33 -0.12
C GLN A 136 -0.95 23.25 -1.54
N GLU A 137 -0.18 24.25 -2.00
CA GLU A 137 0.38 24.27 -3.36
C GLU A 137 1.30 23.06 -3.64
N LYS A 138 2.11 22.68 -2.64
CA LYS A 138 3.00 21.52 -2.77
C LYS A 138 2.19 20.22 -2.84
N ILE A 139 1.17 20.08 -1.99
CA ILE A 139 0.27 18.93 -1.95
C ILE A 139 -0.46 18.78 -3.28
N ASP A 140 -1.05 19.87 -3.79
CA ASP A 140 -1.81 19.86 -5.04
C ASP A 140 -0.91 19.54 -6.23
N ARG A 141 0.33 20.05 -6.24
CA ARG A 141 1.31 19.73 -7.27
C ARG A 141 1.69 18.25 -7.25
N GLU A 142 1.94 17.66 -6.06
CA GLU A 142 2.29 16.24 -5.92
C GLU A 142 1.10 15.37 -6.34
N ARG A 143 -0.11 15.67 -5.89
CA ARG A 143 -1.33 14.95 -6.30
C ARG A 143 -1.58 15.02 -7.80
N LYS A 144 -1.40 16.17 -8.43
CA LYS A 144 -1.55 16.33 -9.88
C LYS A 144 -0.52 15.52 -10.66
N LEU A 145 0.72 15.44 -10.17
CA LEU A 145 1.76 14.60 -10.73
C LEU A 145 1.38 13.11 -10.64
N GLU A 146 0.98 12.66 -9.45
CA GLU A 146 0.60 11.26 -9.21
C GLU A 146 -0.64 10.86 -10.04
N LEU A 147 -1.62 11.74 -10.18
CA LEU A 147 -2.78 11.50 -11.05
C LEU A 147 -2.36 11.35 -12.52
N THR A 148 -1.40 12.16 -12.97
CA THR A 148 -0.83 12.05 -14.32
C THR A 148 -0.12 10.72 -14.51
N ILE A 149 0.64 10.26 -13.51
CA ILE A 149 1.29 8.95 -13.51
C ILE A 149 0.26 7.82 -13.60
N CYS A 150 -0.84 7.88 -12.81
CA CYS A 150 -1.94 6.92 -12.90
C CYS A 150 -2.51 6.85 -14.32
N ASN A 151 -2.79 7.99 -14.93
CA ASN A 151 -3.34 8.07 -16.29
C ASN A 151 -2.41 7.46 -17.35
N ILE A 152 -1.10 7.69 -17.23
CA ILE A 152 -0.10 7.09 -18.12
C ILE A 152 -0.06 5.57 -17.92
N LYS A 153 0.03 5.10 -16.66
CA LYS A 153 0.06 3.66 -16.34
C LYS A 153 -1.19 2.93 -16.83
N ASN A 154 -2.36 3.56 -16.73
CA ASN A 154 -3.62 2.98 -17.19
C ASN A 154 -3.72 2.88 -18.71
N LYS A 155 -3.16 3.86 -19.45
CA LYS A 155 -3.21 3.88 -20.91
C LYS A 155 -2.11 3.04 -21.58
N MET A 156 -0.92 3.04 -21.01
CA MET A 156 0.29 2.52 -21.65
C MET A 156 0.89 1.30 -20.94
N GLY A 157 0.31 0.91 -19.79
CA GLY A 157 0.77 -0.22 -18.98
C GLY A 157 1.54 0.19 -17.72
N LYS A 158 1.49 -0.69 -16.72
CA LYS A 158 1.99 -0.41 -15.36
C LYS A 158 3.49 -0.13 -15.28
N ASN A 159 4.29 -0.67 -16.21
CA ASN A 159 5.75 -0.52 -16.24
C ASN A 159 6.23 0.60 -17.18
N THR A 160 5.32 1.37 -17.79
CA THR A 160 5.68 2.45 -18.73
C THR A 160 6.40 3.59 -18.02
N ILE A 161 5.99 3.92 -16.81
CA ILE A 161 6.64 4.90 -15.95
C ILE A 161 6.85 4.30 -14.57
N ILE A 162 8.09 4.31 -14.09
CA ILE A 162 8.50 3.77 -12.79
C ILE A 162 9.46 4.75 -12.11
N ARG A 163 9.60 4.63 -10.80
CA ARG A 163 10.59 5.41 -10.05
C ARG A 163 11.98 4.80 -10.18
N GLY A 164 13.02 5.61 -10.01
CA GLY A 164 14.41 5.10 -10.04
C GLY A 164 14.65 3.97 -9.04
N MET A 165 13.99 4.00 -7.87
CA MET A 165 14.10 2.95 -6.87
C MET A 165 13.59 1.58 -7.35
N ASP A 166 12.68 1.52 -8.32
CA ASP A 166 12.16 0.27 -8.89
C ASP A 166 13.20 -0.45 -9.77
N LEU A 167 14.36 0.17 -10.01
CA LEU A 167 15.49 -0.38 -10.74
C LEU A 167 16.61 -0.88 -9.82
N GLU A 168 16.50 -0.63 -8.51
CA GLU A 168 17.49 -1.09 -7.54
C GLU A 168 17.43 -2.61 -7.34
N GLU A 169 18.55 -3.18 -6.90
CA GLU A 169 18.60 -4.61 -6.56
C GLU A 169 17.65 -4.94 -5.41
N GLY A 170 16.78 -5.91 -5.60
CA GLY A 170 15.74 -6.30 -4.64
C GLY A 170 14.40 -5.61 -4.86
N ALA A 171 14.30 -4.67 -5.80
CA ALA A 171 13.01 -4.08 -6.20
C ALA A 171 12.08 -5.14 -6.81
N THR A 172 10.79 -5.05 -6.51
CA THR A 172 9.79 -6.06 -6.91
C THR A 172 8.73 -5.53 -7.86
N THR A 173 8.57 -4.21 -7.98
CA THR A 173 7.48 -3.56 -8.72
C THR A 173 7.37 -4.06 -10.16
N ARG A 174 8.46 -4.13 -10.89
CA ARG A 174 8.45 -4.52 -12.32
C ARG A 174 7.94 -5.95 -12.52
N VAL A 175 8.43 -6.88 -11.73
CA VAL A 175 8.02 -8.29 -11.78
C VAL A 175 6.57 -8.43 -11.33
N ARG A 176 6.22 -7.80 -10.20
CA ARG A 176 4.86 -7.84 -9.65
C ARG A 176 3.81 -7.27 -10.60
N ASN A 177 4.14 -6.24 -11.37
CA ASN A 177 3.23 -5.64 -12.35
C ASN A 177 2.91 -6.59 -13.52
N GLN A 178 3.71 -7.64 -13.73
CA GLN A 178 3.49 -8.69 -14.74
C GLN A 178 2.68 -9.86 -14.20
N LEU A 179 2.52 -9.97 -12.87
CA LEU A 179 1.76 -11.06 -12.25
C LEU A 179 0.26 -10.80 -12.36
N VAL A 180 -0.51 -11.85 -12.61
CA VAL A 180 -1.98 -11.85 -12.57
C VAL A 180 -2.42 -12.50 -11.26
N GLY A 181 -3.07 -11.72 -10.37
CA GLY A 181 -3.51 -12.23 -9.06
C GLY A 181 -2.36 -12.74 -8.16
N GLY A 182 -1.12 -12.27 -8.40
CA GLY A 182 0.07 -12.72 -7.64
C GLY A 182 0.75 -13.95 -8.22
N HIS A 183 0.28 -14.47 -9.35
CA HIS A 183 0.84 -15.64 -10.04
C HIS A 183 1.31 -15.25 -11.45
N ASN A 184 2.30 -15.97 -11.97
CA ASN A 184 2.69 -15.84 -13.37
C ASN A 184 1.48 -16.23 -14.23
N GLY A 185 0.93 -15.27 -14.97
CA GLY A 185 -0.01 -15.58 -16.04
C GLY A 185 0.76 -16.34 -17.13
N GLY A 186 0.42 -17.60 -17.36
CA GLY A 186 0.99 -18.40 -18.44
C GLY A 186 0.65 -17.82 -19.79
#